data_fd2d2b96799d01c56bf20e10bcf83c60
#
_entry.id   fd2d2b96799d01c56bf20e10bcf83c60
#
_cell.length_a   1.000
_cell.length_b   1.000
_cell.length_c   1.000
_cell.angle_alpha   90.00
_cell.angle_beta   90.00
_cell.angle_gamma   90.00
#
_symmetry.space_group_name_H-M   'P 1'
#
loop_
_entity.id
_entity.type
_entity.pdbx_description
1 polymer ?
#
loop_
_entity_poly.entity_id
_entity_poly.type
_entity_poly.pdbx_seq_one_letter_code
_entity_poly.pdbx_strand_id
1 'polypeptide(L)'
;MAQDSDPYLDYFHQNVEKSIDQRRFNYDDIVNTINTLSDSPGFKVEQVGSSVKGEPLNLICWGNGSESILLWSQMHGDEPTATMALMDLFNFLSNKDTVSFLLR
;
A
#
# COMPACT_ATOMS: atom_id res chain seq x y z
N MET A 1 12.71 -11.75 31.88
CA MET A 1 12.17 -10.37 31.89
C MET A 1 11.44 -10.14 30.57
N ALA A 2 10.14 -9.88 30.63
CA ALA A 2 9.40 -9.60 29.42
C ALA A 2 9.85 -8.25 28.85
N GLN A 3 10.24 -8.23 27.58
CA GLN A 3 10.45 -6.97 26.90
C GLN A 3 9.08 -6.38 26.56
N ASP A 4 8.93 -5.09 26.82
CA ASP A 4 7.76 -4.37 26.33
C ASP A 4 7.81 -4.39 24.80
N SER A 5 6.80 -4.98 24.16
CA SER A 5 6.72 -4.96 22.71
C SER A 5 6.40 -3.55 22.23
N ASP A 6 7.08 -3.12 21.17
CA ASP A 6 6.74 -1.90 20.48
C ASP A 6 5.51 -2.16 19.62
N PRO A 7 4.33 -1.55 19.91
CA PRO A 7 3.12 -1.81 19.15
C PRO A 7 3.26 -1.42 17.67
N TYR A 8 4.05 -0.41 17.35
CA TYR A 8 4.27 0.00 15.96
C TYR A 8 5.07 -1.05 15.20
N LEU A 9 6.07 -1.66 15.83
CA LEU A 9 6.83 -2.75 15.24
C LEU A 9 5.96 -3.98 15.01
N ASP A 10 5.09 -4.32 15.97
CA ASP A 10 4.16 -5.42 15.83
C ASP A 10 3.20 -5.19 14.66
N TYR A 11 2.65 -3.98 14.52
CA TYR A 11 1.79 -3.62 13.40
C TYR A 11 2.54 -3.65 12.06
N PHE A 12 3.79 -3.26 12.04
CA PHE A 12 4.63 -3.39 10.85
C PHE A 12 4.75 -4.85 10.42
N HIS A 13 5.11 -5.75 11.33
CA HIS A 13 5.25 -7.17 11.03
C HIS A 13 3.95 -7.82 10.57
N GLN A 14 2.81 -7.36 11.08
CA GLN A 14 1.50 -7.88 10.68
C GLN A 14 1.08 -7.41 9.28
N ASN A 15 1.56 -6.26 8.85
CA ASN A 15 1.06 -5.59 7.63
C ASN A 15 2.08 -5.52 6.49
N VAL A 16 3.30 -6.02 6.71
CA VAL A 16 4.28 -6.07 5.63
C VAL A 16 3.78 -6.91 4.47
N GLU A 17 3.95 -6.42 3.25
CA GLU A 17 3.51 -7.13 2.05
C GLU A 17 4.46 -8.28 1.74
N LYS A 18 4.00 -9.50 1.95
CA LYS A 18 4.83 -10.70 1.86
C LYS A 18 4.92 -11.27 0.46
N SER A 19 4.04 -10.86 -0.45
CA SER A 19 4.08 -11.30 -1.84
C SER A 19 5.21 -10.64 -2.63
N ILE A 20 5.75 -9.54 -2.10
CA ILE A 20 6.84 -8.78 -2.72
C ILE A 20 8.03 -8.83 -1.77
N ASP A 21 8.89 -9.83 -1.92
CA ASP A 21 10.07 -10.04 -1.08
C ASP A 21 11.37 -9.64 -1.76
N GLN A 22 11.29 -9.19 -3.01
CA GLN A 22 12.45 -8.86 -3.84
C GLN A 22 12.59 -7.35 -4.00
N ARG A 23 13.84 -6.90 -4.05
CA ARG A 23 14.15 -5.48 -4.32
C ARG A 23 13.85 -5.08 -5.77
N ARG A 24 13.65 -6.05 -6.66
CA ARG A 24 13.30 -5.82 -8.05
C ARG A 24 11.98 -6.48 -8.35
N PHE A 25 11.04 -5.69 -8.78
CA PHE A 25 9.73 -6.17 -9.23
C PHE A 25 9.23 -5.28 -10.36
N ASN A 26 8.30 -5.78 -11.13
CA ASN A 26 7.65 -5.04 -12.21
C ASN A 26 6.15 -4.90 -11.91
N TYR A 27 5.42 -4.32 -12.86
CA TYR A 27 3.98 -4.13 -12.72
C TYR A 27 3.24 -5.46 -12.48
N ASP A 28 3.65 -6.53 -13.15
CA ASP A 28 2.98 -7.83 -13.01
C ASP A 28 3.11 -8.38 -11.58
N ASP A 29 4.18 -8.05 -10.88
CA ASP A 29 4.40 -8.50 -9.51
C ASP A 29 3.44 -7.84 -8.51
N ILE A 30 2.97 -6.63 -8.81
CA ILE A 30 2.10 -5.86 -7.91
C ILE A 30 0.64 -5.81 -8.37
N VAL A 31 0.34 -6.22 -9.60
CA VAL A 31 -1.01 -6.10 -10.18
C VAL A 31 -2.06 -6.83 -9.37
N ASN A 32 -1.73 -8.01 -8.85
CA ASN A 32 -2.67 -8.78 -8.05
C ASN A 32 -3.01 -8.07 -6.73
N THR A 33 -2.02 -7.46 -6.09
CA THR A 33 -2.23 -6.66 -4.89
C THR A 33 -3.14 -5.47 -5.17
N ILE A 34 -2.89 -4.76 -6.28
CA ILE A 34 -3.73 -3.63 -6.70
C ILE A 34 -5.16 -4.08 -6.98
N ASN A 35 -5.34 -5.18 -7.71
CA ASN A 35 -6.67 -5.73 -8.02
C ASN A 35 -7.43 -6.15 -6.76
N THR A 36 -6.73 -6.70 -5.77
CA THR A 36 -7.32 -7.06 -4.49
C THR A 36 -7.86 -5.84 -3.75
N LEU A 37 -7.18 -4.70 -3.86
CA LEU A 37 -7.63 -3.46 -3.22
C LEU A 37 -8.97 -2.97 -3.75
N SER A 38 -9.30 -3.22 -5.02
CA SER A 38 -10.57 -2.80 -5.60
C SER A 38 -11.78 -3.45 -4.91
N ASP A 39 -11.57 -4.61 -4.29
CA ASP A 39 -12.60 -5.34 -3.54
C ASP A 39 -12.51 -5.11 -2.03
N SER A 40 -11.52 -4.33 -1.59
CA SER A 40 -11.29 -4.07 -0.16
C SER A 40 -12.12 -2.89 0.33
N PRO A 41 -12.78 -3.00 1.50
CA PRO A 41 -13.57 -1.90 2.04
C PRO A 41 -12.73 -0.64 2.27
N GLY A 42 -13.29 0.50 1.90
CA GLY A 42 -12.63 1.79 2.08
C GLY A 42 -11.69 2.18 0.96
N PHE A 43 -11.38 1.26 0.04
CA PHE A 43 -10.52 1.55 -1.11
C PHE A 43 -11.33 1.75 -2.38
N LYS A 44 -10.85 2.65 -3.21
CA LYS A 44 -11.31 2.83 -4.58
C LYS A 44 -10.10 2.82 -5.50
N VAL A 45 -10.13 1.98 -6.53
CA VAL A 45 -9.08 1.91 -7.53
C VAL A 45 -9.67 2.32 -8.87
N GLU A 46 -9.06 3.30 -9.53
CA GLU A 46 -9.50 3.73 -10.85
C GLU A 46 -8.31 3.94 -11.76
N GLN A 47 -8.49 3.59 -13.03
CA GLN A 47 -7.50 3.86 -14.05
C GLN A 47 -7.61 5.33 -14.48
N VAL A 48 -6.53 6.09 -14.30
CA VAL A 48 -6.49 7.52 -14.65
C VAL A 48 -5.68 7.80 -15.89
N GLY A 49 -5.07 6.78 -16.47
CA GLY A 49 -4.28 6.93 -17.70
C GLY A 49 -3.60 5.62 -18.07
N SER A 50 -2.71 5.70 -19.03
CA SER A 50 -1.92 4.57 -19.51
C SER A 50 -0.48 5.00 -19.78
N SER A 51 0.46 4.08 -19.54
CA SER A 51 1.86 4.29 -19.88
C SER A 51 2.06 4.26 -21.39
N VAL A 52 3.27 4.60 -21.84
CA VAL A 52 3.65 4.53 -23.26
C VAL A 52 3.43 3.13 -23.84
N LYS A 53 3.63 2.09 -23.02
CA LYS A 53 3.41 0.69 -23.41
C LYS A 53 1.98 0.20 -23.22
N GLY A 54 1.06 1.08 -22.79
CA GLY A 54 -0.34 0.73 -22.61
C GLY A 54 -0.67 0.13 -21.23
N GLU A 55 0.26 0.11 -20.30
CA GLU A 55 0.01 -0.35 -18.94
C GLU A 55 -0.88 0.66 -18.19
N PRO A 56 -1.86 0.20 -17.40
CA PRO A 56 -2.72 1.11 -16.66
C PRO A 56 -1.96 1.92 -15.61
N LEU A 57 -2.30 3.21 -15.52
CA LEU A 57 -1.91 4.06 -14.39
C LEU A 57 -3.09 4.10 -13.43
N ASN A 58 -2.90 3.54 -12.25
CA ASN A 58 -3.96 3.39 -11.26
C ASN A 58 -3.85 4.46 -10.18
N LEU A 59 -4.98 5.07 -9.86
CA LEU A 59 -5.14 5.90 -8.67
C LEU A 59 -5.85 5.08 -7.60
N ILE A 60 -5.22 4.95 -6.45
CA ILE A 60 -5.76 4.22 -5.31
C ILE A 60 -6.16 5.24 -4.26
N CYS A 61 -7.44 5.29 -3.91
CA CYS A 61 -7.98 6.21 -2.92
C CYS A 61 -8.42 5.45 -1.69
N TRP A 62 -8.23 6.04 -0.53
CA TRP A 62 -8.69 5.51 0.74
C TRP A 62 -9.15 6.65 1.65
N GLY A 63 -10.24 6.42 2.36
CA GLY A 63 -10.76 7.37 3.33
C GLY A 63 -11.70 8.41 2.72
N ASN A 64 -12.23 9.26 3.59
CA ASN A 64 -13.20 10.30 3.23
C ASN A 64 -13.05 11.57 4.08
N GLY A 65 -11.84 11.81 4.58
CA GLY A 65 -11.53 13.00 5.36
C GLY A 65 -11.63 14.29 4.54
N SER A 66 -11.60 15.42 5.24
CA SER A 66 -11.68 16.75 4.62
C SER A 66 -10.38 17.18 3.94
N GLU A 67 -9.26 16.56 4.32
CA GLU A 67 -7.96 16.85 3.74
C GLU A 67 -7.52 15.68 2.87
N SER A 68 -6.82 15.98 1.78
CA SER A 68 -6.31 14.97 0.87
C SER A 68 -4.79 14.98 0.86
N ILE A 69 -4.20 13.79 0.91
CA ILE A 69 -2.76 13.59 0.84
C ILE A 69 -2.48 12.74 -0.40
N LEU A 70 -1.63 13.22 -1.28
CA LEU A 70 -1.18 12.48 -2.45
C LEU A 70 0.19 11.86 -2.17
N LEU A 71 0.28 10.56 -2.36
CA LEU A 71 1.51 9.79 -2.26
C LEU A 71 1.80 9.14 -3.60
N TRP A 72 3.05 9.12 -4.00
CA TRP A 72 3.47 8.38 -5.19
C TRP A 72 4.87 7.84 -4.99
N SER A 73 5.24 6.86 -5.81
CA SER A 73 6.54 6.21 -5.72
C SER A 73 7.14 6.02 -7.11
N GLN A 74 8.39 5.62 -7.12
CA GLN A 74 9.14 5.27 -8.33
C GLN A 74 9.12 6.36 -9.41
N MET A 75 9.35 7.60 -9.00
CA MET A 75 9.70 8.66 -9.96
C MET A 75 10.89 8.22 -10.82
N HIS A 76 11.82 7.47 -10.21
CA HIS A 76 12.86 6.74 -10.92
C HIS A 76 12.52 5.25 -10.85
N GLY A 77 12.36 4.61 -12.02
CA GLY A 77 11.82 3.26 -12.11
C GLY A 77 12.65 2.16 -11.45
N ASP A 78 13.94 2.42 -11.19
CA ASP A 78 14.86 1.48 -10.54
C ASP A 78 14.93 1.63 -9.01
N GLU A 79 14.05 2.45 -8.42
CA GLU A 79 14.01 2.72 -6.98
C GLU A 79 12.70 2.20 -6.37
N PRO A 80 12.61 0.89 -6.04
CA PRO A 80 11.34 0.27 -5.66
C PRO A 80 10.96 0.42 -4.18
N THR A 81 11.84 0.93 -3.33
CA THR A 81 11.63 0.96 -1.87
C THR A 81 10.33 1.67 -1.47
N ALA A 82 10.04 2.81 -2.07
CA ALA A 82 8.82 3.55 -1.74
C ALA A 82 7.56 2.82 -2.21
N THR A 83 7.62 2.09 -3.33
CA THR A 83 6.50 1.27 -3.79
C THR A 83 6.23 0.12 -2.81
N MET A 84 7.28 -0.52 -2.31
CA MET A 84 7.13 -1.54 -1.27
C MET A 84 6.50 -0.96 -0.01
N ALA A 85 6.92 0.24 0.39
CA ALA A 85 6.33 0.93 1.54
C ALA A 85 4.85 1.26 1.32
N LEU A 86 4.45 1.63 0.11
CA LEU A 86 3.05 1.86 -0.21
C LEU A 86 2.22 0.57 -0.14
N MET A 87 2.79 -0.56 -0.59
CA MET A 87 2.09 -1.86 -0.46
C MET A 87 1.87 -2.23 1.01
N ASP A 88 2.88 -2.00 1.85
CA ASP A 88 2.77 -2.21 3.30
C ASP A 88 1.70 -1.27 3.90
N LEU A 89 1.66 -0.02 3.46
CA LEU A 89 0.64 0.94 3.90
C LEU A 89 -0.77 0.48 3.53
N PHE A 90 -0.96 -0.07 2.34
CA PHE A 90 -2.27 -0.58 1.93
C PHE A 90 -2.73 -1.72 2.83
N ASN A 91 -1.83 -2.64 3.18
CA ASN A 91 -2.14 -3.70 4.14
C ASN A 91 -2.51 -3.13 5.51
N PHE A 92 -1.78 -2.13 5.96
CA PHE A 92 -2.06 -1.44 7.21
C PHE A 92 -3.45 -0.80 7.21
N LEU A 93 -3.80 -0.08 6.15
CA LEU A 93 -5.11 0.58 6.03
C LEU A 93 -6.26 -0.42 5.84
N SER A 94 -5.98 -1.60 5.34
CA SER A 94 -6.97 -2.69 5.22
C SER A 94 -7.27 -3.36 6.55
N ASN A 95 -6.41 -3.18 7.55
CA ASN A 95 -6.55 -3.80 8.87
C ASN A 95 -7.37 -2.87 9.78
N LYS A 96 -8.64 -3.21 10.00
CA LYS A 96 -9.56 -2.40 10.81
C LYS A 96 -9.08 -2.16 12.24
N ASP A 97 -8.45 -3.15 12.84
CA ASP A 97 -7.98 -3.04 14.22
C ASP A 97 -6.81 -2.06 14.31
N THR A 98 -5.91 -2.11 13.34
CA THR A 98 -4.77 -1.20 13.27
C THR A 98 -5.23 0.24 13.05
N VAL A 99 -6.14 0.46 12.11
CA VAL A 99 -6.70 1.80 11.83
C VAL A 99 -7.43 2.33 13.06
N SER A 100 -8.23 1.50 13.72
CA SER A 100 -8.95 1.87 14.94
C SER A 100 -8.00 2.28 16.05
N PHE A 101 -6.86 1.61 16.20
CA PHE A 101 -5.83 1.99 17.16
C PHE A 101 -5.27 3.38 16.88
N LEU A 102 -4.99 3.71 15.63
CA LEU A 102 -4.44 5.02 15.25
C LEU A 102 -5.43 6.16 15.44
N LEU A 103 -6.72 5.90 15.27
CA LEU A 103 -7.77 6.93 15.37
C LEU A 103 -8.24 7.18 16.80
N ARG A 104 -7.65 6.52 17.76
CA ARG A 104 -7.90 6.80 19.19
C ARG A 104 -7.18 8.09 19.64
#